data_1049476962046d47f14d99619d4a3700
#
_entry.id   1049476962046d47f14d99619d4a3700
#
_cell.length_a   1.000
_cell.length_b   1.000
_cell.length_c   1.000
_cell.angle_alpha   90.00
_cell.angle_beta   90.00
_cell.angle_gamma   90.00
#
_symmetry.space_group_name_H-M   'P 1'
#
loop_
_entity.id
_entity.type
_entity.pdbx_description
1 polymer ?
#
loop_
_entity_poly.entity_id
_entity_poly.type
_entity_poly.pdbx_seq_one_letter_code
_entity_poly.pdbx_strand_id
1 'polypeptide(L)'
;MQFLGKPYAPQTVIEANKLGVCMIVQEQSTVDTVTVAANIFLGEEDTFTRFGLVDNRRMNQEAQKALDAIGATHIRPGELTKHLSFEDRKMVELARAFYRKPKLIIVDETTTALSKTGRDVLYRLIERHRDEGGSVIFISHELKEVMDKCDRITVLRDGELTAVLPREEFTEHAIRNLMVGREIDDTYYRTDRERHYGEEVVLRAENLRSDTVKGVSLALHRGEILGVGGLTDCGMHELGKLLFGALKPDGGEVLFKEKTRVTDPTMAIRAHIGYMSKNRDIEALMTNATISDNICLTAFPLLEKFRFISNRKEKRFANQWADEMNVKRSSISDTIRSLSGGNKQKVIFAKWLSNGTEVFIMDCPTRGIDIGVKAAIYQIMERLKAENKSILMISEELPELLGMCDRVLILKDGRVSGEFFRDSEAFSEQDLIRAMI
;
A
#
# COMPACT_ATOMS: atom_id res chain seq x y z
N MET A 1 -12.27 24.36 -17.75
CA MET A 1 -13.24 23.33 -17.36
C MET A 1 -14.60 23.98 -17.23
N GLN A 2 -15.70 23.21 -17.39
CA GLN A 2 -17.07 23.71 -17.15
C GLN A 2 -17.76 22.83 -16.10
N PHE A 3 -18.55 23.45 -15.22
CA PHE A 3 -19.36 22.77 -14.21
C PHE A 3 -20.74 23.42 -14.16
N LEU A 4 -21.80 22.61 -14.29
CA LEU A 4 -23.18 23.08 -14.41
C LEU A 4 -23.36 24.18 -15.48
N GLY A 5 -22.71 24.03 -16.62
CA GLY A 5 -22.76 24.97 -17.75
C GLY A 5 -22.01 26.29 -17.56
N LYS A 6 -21.27 26.46 -16.43
CA LYS A 6 -20.48 27.66 -16.13
C LYS A 6 -18.98 27.36 -16.15
N PRO A 7 -18.12 28.35 -16.45
CA PRO A 7 -16.67 28.20 -16.28
C PRO A 7 -16.34 27.80 -14.83
N TYR A 8 -15.44 26.79 -14.67
CA TYR A 8 -15.03 26.27 -13.37
C TYR A 8 -13.50 26.28 -13.28
N ALA A 9 -12.98 27.11 -12.41
CA ALA A 9 -11.55 27.26 -12.17
C ALA A 9 -11.28 27.75 -10.74
N PRO A 10 -11.66 26.94 -9.70
CA PRO A 10 -11.44 27.32 -8.31
C PRO A 10 -9.94 27.42 -8.02
N GLN A 11 -9.56 28.40 -7.22
CA GLN A 11 -8.18 28.63 -6.81
C GLN A 11 -7.87 27.92 -5.48
N THR A 12 -8.90 27.53 -4.73
CA THR A 12 -8.76 26.85 -3.43
C THR A 12 -9.79 25.73 -3.28
N VAL A 13 -9.49 24.79 -2.37
CA VAL A 13 -10.44 23.72 -1.98
C VAL A 13 -11.73 24.30 -1.39
N ILE A 14 -11.62 25.38 -0.61
CA ILE A 14 -12.79 26.06 -0.02
C ILE A 14 -13.70 26.61 -1.13
N GLU A 15 -13.13 27.21 -2.15
CA GLU A 15 -13.87 27.71 -3.31
C GLU A 15 -14.55 26.58 -4.09
N ALA A 16 -13.84 25.48 -4.33
CA ALA A 16 -14.39 24.28 -4.98
C ALA A 16 -15.60 23.73 -4.20
N ASN A 17 -15.50 23.64 -2.88
CA ASN A 17 -16.58 23.21 -2.01
C ASN A 17 -17.80 24.15 -2.08
N LYS A 18 -17.59 25.47 -2.08
CA LYS A 18 -18.66 26.47 -2.23
C LYS A 18 -19.35 26.40 -3.60
N LEU A 19 -18.61 26.01 -4.62
CA LEU A 19 -19.15 25.78 -5.98
C LEU A 19 -19.90 24.44 -6.11
N GLY A 20 -19.87 23.60 -5.08
CA GLY A 20 -20.60 22.34 -5.04
C GLY A 20 -19.80 21.11 -5.48
N VAL A 21 -18.47 21.17 -5.45
CA VAL A 21 -17.58 20.03 -5.70
C VAL A 21 -16.83 19.70 -4.43
N CYS A 22 -17.04 18.50 -3.89
CA CYS A 22 -16.32 17.98 -2.72
C CYS A 22 -15.43 16.79 -3.11
N MET A 23 -14.32 16.61 -2.40
CA MET A 23 -13.41 15.47 -2.60
C MET A 23 -13.13 14.76 -1.28
N ILE A 24 -13.15 13.44 -1.32
CA ILE A 24 -12.68 12.54 -0.27
C ILE A 24 -11.37 11.96 -0.79
N VAL A 25 -10.27 12.31 -0.14
CA VAL A 25 -8.92 11.95 -0.60
C VAL A 25 -8.48 10.60 -0.06
N GLN A 26 -7.53 9.97 -0.73
CA GLN A 26 -6.92 8.70 -0.34
C GLN A 26 -6.27 8.76 1.05
N GLU A 27 -5.45 9.79 1.27
CA GLU A 27 -4.78 10.02 2.57
C GLU A 27 -5.74 10.64 3.59
N GLN A 28 -5.35 10.66 4.87
CA GLN A 28 -6.13 11.34 5.90
C GLN A 28 -6.11 12.85 5.70
N SER A 29 -7.29 13.46 5.68
CA SER A 29 -7.47 14.91 5.57
C SER A 29 -7.99 15.54 6.86
N THR A 30 -8.00 14.79 7.96
CA THR A 30 -8.39 15.31 9.28
C THR A 30 -7.20 15.96 9.99
N VAL A 31 -7.47 17.00 10.75
CA VAL A 31 -6.50 17.69 11.61
C VAL A 31 -6.54 17.08 13.01
N ASP A 32 -5.44 16.47 13.44
CA ASP A 32 -5.35 15.70 14.68
C ASP A 32 -5.61 16.52 15.97
N THR A 33 -5.24 17.79 15.95
CA THR A 33 -5.24 18.66 17.14
C THR A 33 -6.55 19.38 17.40
N VAL A 34 -7.55 19.20 16.54
CA VAL A 34 -8.89 19.81 16.69
C VAL A 34 -9.96 18.75 16.92
N THR A 35 -11.15 19.19 17.37
CA THR A 35 -12.27 18.28 17.63
C THR A 35 -12.86 17.73 16.34
N VAL A 36 -13.62 16.63 16.45
CA VAL A 36 -14.41 16.04 15.35
C VAL A 36 -15.34 17.10 14.72
N ALA A 37 -16.06 17.88 15.53
CA ALA A 37 -16.93 18.95 15.04
C ALA A 37 -16.17 20.01 14.25
N ALA A 38 -15.00 20.44 14.74
CA ALA A 38 -14.16 21.40 14.03
C ALA A 38 -13.62 20.82 12.70
N ASN A 39 -13.33 19.52 12.63
CA ASN A 39 -12.96 18.85 11.38
C ASN A 39 -14.11 18.79 10.37
N ILE A 40 -15.35 18.51 10.82
CA ILE A 40 -16.51 18.45 9.93
C ILE A 40 -16.77 19.81 9.30
N PHE A 41 -16.67 20.89 10.07
CA PHE A 41 -16.94 22.26 9.63
C PHE A 41 -15.70 23.09 9.29
N LEU A 42 -14.59 22.43 9.02
CA LEU A 42 -13.34 23.10 8.65
C LEU A 42 -13.54 24.03 7.44
N GLY A 43 -13.23 25.31 7.61
CA GLY A 43 -13.42 26.38 6.63
C GLY A 43 -14.86 26.91 6.54
N GLU A 44 -15.74 26.56 7.49
CA GLU A 44 -17.11 27.06 7.63
C GLU A 44 -17.41 27.54 9.05
N GLU A 45 -16.38 27.82 9.84
CA GLU A 45 -16.46 28.23 11.25
C GLU A 45 -17.30 29.51 11.44
N ASP A 46 -17.31 30.38 10.43
CA ASP A 46 -18.12 31.61 10.42
C ASP A 46 -19.62 31.33 10.60
N THR A 47 -20.11 30.17 10.13
CA THR A 47 -21.52 29.74 10.29
C THR A 47 -21.90 29.57 11.77
N PHE A 48 -20.92 29.27 12.61
CA PHE A 48 -21.10 29.05 14.05
C PHE A 48 -20.56 30.21 14.89
N THR A 49 -20.06 31.29 14.25
CA THR A 49 -19.48 32.43 14.95
C THR A 49 -20.55 33.45 15.28
N ARG A 50 -20.60 33.89 16.56
CA ARG A 50 -21.46 34.97 17.03
C ARG A 50 -20.63 35.93 17.88
N PHE A 51 -20.67 37.21 17.56
CA PHE A 51 -19.88 38.25 18.24
C PHE A 51 -18.35 37.94 18.32
N GLY A 52 -17.78 37.30 17.28
CA GLY A 52 -16.37 36.91 17.22
C GLY A 52 -15.99 35.65 18.02
N LEU A 53 -16.97 34.96 18.63
CA LEU A 53 -16.77 33.72 19.38
C LEU A 53 -17.50 32.56 18.68
N VAL A 54 -16.85 31.39 18.61
CA VAL A 54 -17.46 30.19 18.05
C VAL A 54 -18.41 29.54 19.06
N ASP A 55 -19.66 29.32 18.68
CA ASP A 55 -20.64 28.56 19.45
C ASP A 55 -20.38 27.06 19.30
N ASN A 56 -19.49 26.55 20.13
CA ASN A 56 -19.11 25.12 20.14
C ASN A 56 -20.30 24.20 20.44
N ARG A 57 -21.31 24.65 21.20
CA ARG A 57 -22.48 23.83 21.51
C ARG A 57 -23.31 23.59 20.27
N ARG A 58 -23.60 24.66 19.51
CA ARG A 58 -24.33 24.58 18.25
C ARG A 58 -23.55 23.78 17.21
N MET A 59 -22.24 24.00 17.11
CA MET A 59 -21.36 23.27 16.20
C MET A 59 -21.38 21.76 16.51
N ASN A 60 -21.26 21.37 17.78
CA ASN A 60 -21.32 19.96 18.18
C ASN A 60 -22.68 19.33 17.89
N GLN A 61 -23.78 20.06 18.07
CA GLN A 61 -25.13 19.55 17.74
C GLN A 61 -25.29 19.28 16.24
N GLU A 62 -24.81 20.18 15.39
CA GLU A 62 -24.86 19.99 13.94
C GLU A 62 -23.89 18.88 13.48
N ALA A 63 -22.72 18.76 14.10
CA ALA A 63 -21.77 17.67 13.84
C ALA A 63 -22.38 16.31 14.20
N GLN A 64 -23.12 16.22 15.32
CA GLN A 64 -23.81 14.98 15.68
C GLN A 64 -24.82 14.57 14.61
N LYS A 65 -25.60 15.53 14.10
CA LYS A 65 -26.54 15.25 13.00
C LYS A 65 -25.85 14.75 11.75
N ALA A 66 -24.69 15.33 11.41
CA ALA A 66 -23.89 14.87 10.26
C ALA A 66 -23.37 13.46 10.45
N LEU A 67 -22.89 13.10 11.65
CA LEU A 67 -22.44 11.75 12.00
C LEU A 67 -23.59 10.74 12.01
N ASP A 68 -24.73 11.12 12.60
CA ASP A 68 -25.94 10.27 12.64
C ASP A 68 -26.46 9.97 11.22
N ALA A 69 -26.41 10.96 10.32
CA ALA A 69 -26.85 10.82 8.93
C ALA A 69 -26.06 9.80 8.12
N ILE A 70 -24.81 9.50 8.53
CA ILE A 70 -23.95 8.48 7.92
C ILE A 70 -23.89 7.18 8.74
N GLY A 71 -24.54 7.15 9.92
CA GLY A 71 -24.54 5.98 10.81
C GLY A 71 -23.32 5.87 11.73
N ALA A 72 -22.53 6.93 11.87
CA ALA A 72 -21.33 6.96 12.74
C ALA A 72 -21.69 7.49 14.16
N THR A 73 -22.73 6.94 14.77
CA THR A 73 -23.32 7.40 16.05
C THR A 73 -22.40 7.21 17.27
N HIS A 74 -21.38 6.36 17.16
CA HIS A 74 -20.39 6.11 18.20
C HIS A 74 -19.34 7.22 18.33
N ILE A 75 -19.18 8.07 17.29
CA ILE A 75 -18.19 9.15 17.29
C ILE A 75 -18.74 10.37 17.99
N ARG A 76 -17.98 10.94 18.93
CA ARG A 76 -18.40 12.11 19.70
C ARG A 76 -17.87 13.40 19.09
N PRO A 77 -18.73 14.40 18.78
CA PRO A 77 -18.31 15.66 18.16
C PRO A 77 -17.25 16.46 18.93
N GLY A 78 -17.27 16.42 20.26
CA GLY A 78 -16.32 17.13 21.12
C GLY A 78 -14.98 16.41 21.34
N GLU A 79 -14.81 15.19 20.84
CA GLU A 79 -13.57 14.43 20.97
C GLU A 79 -12.46 14.95 20.05
N LEU A 80 -11.21 14.87 20.49
CA LEU A 80 -10.06 15.22 19.65
C LEU A 80 -9.83 14.11 18.60
N THR A 81 -9.68 14.49 17.35
CA THR A 81 -9.58 13.55 16.23
C THR A 81 -8.37 12.62 16.34
N LYS A 82 -7.30 13.03 17.01
CA LYS A 82 -6.13 12.17 17.26
C LYS A 82 -6.43 10.88 18.06
N HIS A 83 -7.53 10.85 18.80
CA HIS A 83 -7.93 9.67 19.58
C HIS A 83 -8.76 8.67 18.78
N LEU A 84 -9.22 9.05 17.58
CA LEU A 84 -10.00 8.20 16.72
C LEU A 84 -9.13 7.18 15.98
N SER A 85 -9.71 6.03 15.69
CA SER A 85 -9.13 5.05 14.77
C SER A 85 -9.00 5.63 13.36
N PHE A 86 -8.21 4.98 12.50
CA PHE A 86 -8.08 5.39 11.10
C PHE A 86 -9.43 5.38 10.38
N GLU A 87 -10.24 4.35 10.60
CA GLU A 87 -11.57 4.20 10.03
C GLU A 87 -12.53 5.29 10.50
N ASP A 88 -12.55 5.60 11.81
CA ASP A 88 -13.41 6.65 12.35
C ASP A 88 -13.06 8.03 11.79
N ARG A 89 -11.77 8.29 11.56
CA ARG A 89 -11.35 9.54 10.89
C ARG A 89 -11.89 9.62 9.46
N LYS A 90 -11.91 8.50 8.72
CA LYS A 90 -12.55 8.44 7.40
C LYS A 90 -14.07 8.67 7.51
N MET A 91 -14.73 8.18 8.54
CA MET A 91 -16.16 8.50 8.79
C MET A 91 -16.36 9.99 9.03
N VAL A 92 -15.46 10.67 9.74
CA VAL A 92 -15.51 12.14 9.93
C VAL A 92 -15.38 12.87 8.57
N GLU A 93 -14.49 12.41 7.70
CA GLU A 93 -14.33 12.96 6.34
C GLU A 93 -15.58 12.74 5.48
N LEU A 94 -16.21 11.56 5.56
CA LEU A 94 -17.49 11.27 4.90
C LEU A 94 -18.59 12.19 5.42
N ALA A 95 -18.71 12.35 6.76
CA ALA A 95 -19.70 13.27 7.35
C ALA A 95 -19.52 14.71 6.83
N ARG A 96 -18.27 15.20 6.78
CA ARG A 96 -17.92 16.52 6.22
C ARG A 96 -18.32 16.66 4.76
N ALA A 97 -18.03 15.66 3.93
CA ALA A 97 -18.31 15.72 2.49
C ALA A 97 -19.80 15.69 2.20
N PHE A 98 -20.55 14.78 2.82
CA PHE A 98 -21.99 14.60 2.54
C PHE A 98 -22.87 15.63 3.25
N TYR A 99 -22.46 16.19 4.39
CA TYR A 99 -23.20 17.26 5.06
C TYR A 99 -23.42 18.47 4.15
N ARG A 100 -22.45 18.80 3.31
CA ARG A 100 -22.48 19.96 2.40
C ARG A 100 -23.45 19.81 1.22
N LYS A 101 -24.01 18.61 1.02
CA LYS A 101 -24.88 18.28 -0.12
C LYS A 101 -24.32 18.79 -1.46
N PRO A 102 -23.09 18.42 -1.81
CA PRO A 102 -22.45 18.88 -3.05
C PRO A 102 -23.23 18.38 -4.26
N LYS A 103 -22.95 18.95 -5.44
CA LYS A 103 -23.47 18.45 -6.73
C LYS A 103 -22.59 17.36 -7.32
N LEU A 104 -21.29 17.41 -7.01
CA LEU A 104 -20.31 16.43 -7.44
C LEU A 104 -19.45 16.01 -6.24
N ILE A 105 -19.35 14.72 -6.01
CA ILE A 105 -18.39 14.12 -5.06
C ILE A 105 -17.32 13.39 -5.84
N ILE A 106 -16.06 13.62 -5.49
CA ILE A 106 -14.91 12.86 -5.98
C ILE A 106 -14.46 11.95 -4.84
N VAL A 107 -14.46 10.65 -5.06
CA VAL A 107 -14.00 9.62 -4.11
C VAL A 107 -12.71 9.03 -4.66
N ASP A 108 -11.59 9.30 -4.00
CA ASP A 108 -10.26 8.90 -4.46
C ASP A 108 -9.69 7.80 -3.56
N GLU A 109 -9.65 6.55 -4.09
CA GLU A 109 -9.10 5.33 -3.46
C GLU A 109 -9.45 5.13 -1.98
N THR A 110 -10.60 5.65 -1.54
CA THR A 110 -11.00 5.68 -0.12
C THR A 110 -11.36 4.29 0.41
N THR A 111 -11.78 3.37 -0.45
CA THR A 111 -12.26 2.02 -0.08
C THR A 111 -11.20 1.14 0.53
N THR A 112 -9.94 1.32 0.13
CA THR A 112 -8.78 0.56 0.69
C THR A 112 -8.53 0.85 2.17
N ALA A 113 -9.02 1.98 2.65
CA ALA A 113 -8.88 2.46 4.03
C ALA A 113 -10.03 2.07 4.95
N LEU A 114 -11.08 1.44 4.41
CA LEU A 114 -12.32 1.11 5.11
C LEU A 114 -12.47 -0.40 5.31
N SER A 115 -12.99 -0.80 6.46
CA SER A 115 -13.51 -2.15 6.69
C SER A 115 -14.67 -2.46 5.74
N LYS A 116 -15.11 -3.71 5.69
CA LYS A 116 -16.30 -4.08 4.92
C LYS A 116 -17.51 -3.24 5.30
N THR A 117 -17.75 -3.04 6.60
CA THR A 117 -18.85 -2.22 7.12
C THR A 117 -18.71 -0.76 6.69
N GLY A 118 -17.50 -0.20 6.76
CA GLY A 118 -17.22 1.17 6.32
C GLY A 118 -17.45 1.36 4.82
N ARG A 119 -17.06 0.39 3.99
CA ARG A 119 -17.36 0.39 2.55
C ARG A 119 -18.85 0.36 2.27
N ASP A 120 -19.61 -0.47 2.99
CA ASP A 120 -21.06 -0.54 2.84
C ASP A 120 -21.75 0.80 3.20
N VAL A 121 -21.20 1.52 4.18
CA VAL A 121 -21.65 2.89 4.50
C VAL A 121 -21.37 3.84 3.34
N LEU A 122 -20.15 3.86 2.82
CA LEU A 122 -19.77 4.71 1.68
C LEU A 122 -20.65 4.45 0.47
N TYR A 123 -20.88 3.17 0.10
CA TYR A 123 -21.72 2.84 -1.07
C TYR A 123 -23.16 3.29 -0.90
N ARG A 124 -23.76 3.10 0.27
CA ARG A 124 -25.11 3.63 0.55
C ARG A 124 -25.17 5.15 0.44
N LEU A 125 -24.13 5.86 0.86
CA LEU A 125 -24.06 7.32 0.73
C LEU A 125 -23.95 7.76 -0.73
N ILE A 126 -23.15 7.06 -1.53
CA ILE A 126 -23.01 7.28 -2.98
C ILE A 126 -24.35 7.06 -3.69
N GLU A 127 -25.02 5.94 -3.41
CA GLU A 127 -26.32 5.60 -4.00
C GLU A 127 -27.38 6.64 -3.64
N ARG A 128 -27.49 7.02 -2.37
CA ARG A 128 -28.41 8.08 -1.93
C ARG A 128 -28.11 9.42 -2.61
N HIS A 129 -26.83 9.80 -2.72
CA HIS A 129 -26.42 11.04 -3.35
C HIS A 129 -26.81 11.07 -4.85
N ARG A 130 -26.61 9.96 -5.56
CA ARG A 130 -27.05 9.79 -6.94
C ARG A 130 -28.58 9.90 -7.06
N ASP A 131 -29.33 9.23 -6.20
CA ASP A 131 -30.80 9.24 -6.22
C ASP A 131 -31.37 10.63 -5.91
N GLU A 132 -30.63 11.46 -5.16
CA GLU A 132 -30.92 12.87 -4.93
C GLU A 132 -30.50 13.79 -6.11
N GLY A 133 -30.02 13.23 -7.22
CA GLY A 133 -29.59 13.93 -8.45
C GLY A 133 -28.17 14.50 -8.40
N GLY A 134 -27.36 14.04 -7.49
CA GLY A 134 -25.92 14.32 -7.46
C GLY A 134 -25.14 13.44 -8.43
N SER A 135 -23.87 13.77 -8.65
CA SER A 135 -22.92 13.00 -9.45
C SER A 135 -21.72 12.57 -8.61
N VAL A 136 -21.13 11.43 -8.97
CA VAL A 136 -19.94 10.92 -8.29
C VAL A 136 -18.87 10.58 -9.32
N ILE A 137 -17.64 11.02 -9.09
CA ILE A 137 -16.44 10.49 -9.75
C ILE A 137 -15.78 9.54 -8.75
N PHE A 138 -15.77 8.27 -9.09
CA PHE A 138 -15.20 7.22 -8.25
C PHE A 138 -13.87 6.76 -8.83
N ILE A 139 -12.76 7.06 -8.15
CA ILE A 139 -11.42 6.66 -8.54
C ILE A 139 -11.02 5.45 -7.70
N SER A 140 -10.75 4.32 -8.36
CA SER A 140 -10.34 3.08 -7.71
C SER A 140 -9.50 2.24 -8.67
N HIS A 141 -8.61 1.44 -8.11
CA HIS A 141 -7.90 0.39 -8.84
C HIS A 141 -8.58 -0.99 -8.63
N GLU A 142 -9.57 -1.08 -7.77
CA GLU A 142 -10.38 -2.28 -7.55
C GLU A 142 -11.45 -2.42 -8.64
N LEU A 143 -11.14 -3.18 -9.70
CA LEU A 143 -12.01 -3.27 -10.87
C LEU A 143 -13.42 -3.77 -10.55
N LYS A 144 -13.55 -4.72 -9.61
CA LYS A 144 -14.86 -5.24 -9.18
C LYS A 144 -15.76 -4.15 -8.63
N GLU A 145 -15.21 -3.25 -7.79
CA GLU A 145 -15.96 -2.12 -7.24
C GLU A 145 -16.42 -1.15 -8.35
N VAL A 146 -15.50 -0.82 -9.26
CA VAL A 146 -15.78 0.10 -10.36
C VAL A 146 -16.86 -0.48 -11.29
N MET A 147 -16.74 -1.76 -11.64
CA MET A 147 -17.71 -2.46 -12.48
C MET A 147 -19.10 -2.56 -11.82
N ASP A 148 -19.15 -2.75 -10.50
CA ASP A 148 -20.40 -2.86 -9.75
C ASP A 148 -21.10 -1.52 -9.59
N LYS A 149 -20.36 -0.44 -9.32
CA LYS A 149 -20.90 0.84 -8.84
C LYS A 149 -20.98 1.94 -9.88
N CYS A 150 -20.24 1.84 -11.00
CA CYS A 150 -20.18 2.91 -11.99
C CYS A 150 -21.09 2.65 -13.19
N ASP A 151 -21.62 3.72 -13.77
CA ASP A 151 -22.41 3.68 -15.02
C ASP A 151 -21.51 3.80 -16.26
N ARG A 152 -20.33 4.41 -16.09
CA ARG A 152 -19.33 4.63 -17.13
C ARG A 152 -17.93 4.61 -16.54
N ILE A 153 -16.98 4.00 -17.23
CA ILE A 153 -15.58 3.94 -16.85
C ILE A 153 -14.75 4.78 -17.80
N THR A 154 -13.92 5.65 -17.26
CA THR A 154 -12.90 6.40 -17.99
C THR A 154 -11.53 5.83 -17.61
N VAL A 155 -10.81 5.28 -18.57
CA VAL A 155 -9.48 4.72 -18.35
C VAL A 155 -8.42 5.76 -18.68
N LEU A 156 -7.58 6.08 -17.70
CA LEU A 156 -6.42 6.94 -17.83
C LEU A 156 -5.13 6.11 -17.72
N ARG A 157 -4.17 6.38 -18.58
CA ARG A 157 -2.84 5.75 -18.55
C ARG A 157 -1.76 6.78 -18.84
N ASP A 158 -0.76 6.86 -17.98
CA ASP A 158 0.34 7.84 -18.08
C ASP A 158 -0.14 9.30 -18.20
N GLY A 159 -1.32 9.63 -17.64
CA GLY A 159 -1.92 10.97 -17.70
C GLY A 159 -2.75 11.25 -18.96
N GLU A 160 -2.88 10.28 -19.87
CA GLU A 160 -3.66 10.40 -21.10
C GLU A 160 -4.94 9.57 -21.05
N LEU A 161 -5.99 10.08 -21.71
CA LEU A 161 -7.25 9.38 -21.88
C LEU A 161 -7.07 8.21 -22.87
N THR A 162 -7.19 6.98 -22.37
CA THR A 162 -7.08 5.77 -23.20
C THR A 162 -8.43 5.34 -23.78
N ALA A 163 -9.47 5.31 -22.94
CA ALA A 163 -10.81 4.91 -23.37
C ALA A 163 -11.89 5.42 -22.43
N VAL A 164 -13.11 5.47 -22.95
CA VAL A 164 -14.35 5.69 -22.19
C VAL A 164 -15.31 4.56 -22.53
N LEU A 165 -15.63 3.73 -21.53
CA LEU A 165 -16.49 2.56 -21.69
C LEU A 165 -17.86 2.81 -21.05
N PRO A 166 -18.96 2.59 -21.74
CA PRO A 166 -20.28 2.49 -21.15
C PRO A 166 -20.43 1.14 -20.40
N ARG A 167 -21.45 1.03 -19.53
CA ARG A 167 -21.64 -0.13 -18.65
C ARG A 167 -21.76 -1.47 -19.42
N GLU A 168 -22.31 -1.43 -20.61
CA GLU A 168 -22.52 -2.62 -21.46
C GLU A 168 -21.20 -3.23 -21.97
N GLU A 169 -20.13 -2.45 -21.97
CA GLU A 169 -18.79 -2.87 -22.42
C GLU A 169 -17.87 -3.26 -21.28
N PHE A 170 -18.36 -3.31 -20.04
CA PHE A 170 -17.56 -3.65 -18.89
C PHE A 170 -17.17 -5.13 -18.89
N THR A 171 -15.92 -5.41 -19.13
CA THR A 171 -15.30 -6.70 -18.84
C THR A 171 -13.97 -6.45 -18.12
N GLU A 172 -13.68 -7.26 -17.12
CA GLU A 172 -12.44 -7.11 -16.34
C GLU A 172 -11.21 -7.18 -17.24
N HIS A 173 -11.20 -8.09 -18.20
CA HIS A 173 -10.14 -8.26 -19.18
C HIS A 173 -9.94 -7.01 -20.07
N ALA A 174 -11.03 -6.46 -20.63
CA ALA A 174 -10.96 -5.27 -21.49
C ALA A 174 -10.42 -4.05 -20.70
N ILE A 175 -10.92 -3.84 -19.47
CA ILE A 175 -10.48 -2.72 -18.63
C ILE A 175 -9.01 -2.86 -18.25
N ARG A 176 -8.56 -4.05 -17.85
CA ARG A 176 -7.14 -4.33 -17.55
C ARG A 176 -6.23 -4.05 -18.74
N ASN A 177 -6.58 -4.53 -19.93
CA ASN A 177 -5.78 -4.30 -21.13
C ASN A 177 -5.64 -2.82 -21.46
N LEU A 178 -6.72 -2.06 -21.33
CA LEU A 178 -6.70 -0.60 -21.53
C LEU A 178 -5.83 0.12 -20.50
N MET A 179 -5.86 -0.31 -19.23
CA MET A 179 -5.04 0.28 -18.15
C MET A 179 -3.55 0.01 -18.36
N VAL A 180 -3.17 -1.18 -18.81
CA VAL A 180 -1.75 -1.58 -18.96
C VAL A 180 -1.20 -1.31 -20.34
N GLY A 181 -2.07 -1.23 -21.37
CA GLY A 181 -1.70 -0.89 -22.75
C GLY A 181 -1.01 -1.99 -23.53
N ARG A 182 -1.11 -3.21 -23.09
CA ARG A 182 -0.73 -4.45 -23.78
C ARG A 182 -1.74 -5.52 -23.40
N GLU A 183 -1.94 -6.51 -24.28
CA GLU A 183 -2.65 -7.71 -23.85
C GLU A 183 -1.95 -8.27 -22.63
N ILE A 184 -2.65 -8.25 -21.51
CA ILE A 184 -2.24 -9.02 -20.35
C ILE A 184 -2.91 -10.37 -20.60
N ASP A 185 -2.12 -11.37 -20.95
CA ASP A 185 -2.53 -12.73 -20.63
C ASP A 185 -2.92 -12.72 -19.14
N ASP A 186 -3.99 -13.40 -18.77
CA ASP A 186 -4.45 -13.53 -17.36
C ASP A 186 -3.36 -14.10 -16.41
N THR A 187 -2.16 -14.29 -16.93
CA THR A 187 -0.96 -14.86 -16.32
C THR A 187 0.11 -13.83 -16.00
N TYR A 188 -0.22 -12.75 -15.26
CA TYR A 188 0.85 -11.92 -14.66
C TYR A 188 1.47 -12.59 -13.42
N TYR A 189 0.87 -13.66 -12.94
CA TYR A 189 1.45 -14.59 -12.00
C TYR A 189 2.21 -15.70 -12.73
N ARG A 190 3.05 -16.43 -12.03
CA ARG A 190 3.74 -17.61 -12.54
C ARG A 190 2.74 -18.64 -13.04
N THR A 191 3.00 -19.20 -14.23
CA THR A 191 2.14 -20.20 -14.87
C THR A 191 2.54 -21.63 -14.55
N ASP A 192 3.80 -21.84 -14.12
CA ASP A 192 4.30 -23.14 -13.70
C ASP A 192 3.66 -23.58 -12.38
N ARG A 193 3.45 -24.88 -12.23
CA ARG A 193 2.97 -25.51 -11.00
C ARG A 193 4.05 -26.29 -10.26
N GLU A 194 5.28 -26.24 -10.74
CA GLU A 194 6.37 -27.00 -10.19
C GLU A 194 7.17 -26.15 -9.18
N ARG A 195 7.71 -26.83 -8.17
CA ARG A 195 8.65 -26.22 -7.23
C ARG A 195 10.05 -26.29 -7.82
N HIS A 196 10.68 -25.13 -8.03
CA HIS A 196 12.05 -25.06 -8.51
C HIS A 196 12.88 -24.21 -7.56
N TYR A 197 13.58 -24.86 -6.63
CA TYR A 197 14.57 -24.22 -5.75
C TYR A 197 15.62 -25.23 -5.29
N GLY A 198 16.79 -24.74 -4.85
CA GLY A 198 17.89 -25.57 -4.41
C GLY A 198 17.68 -26.13 -3.01
N GLU A 199 18.49 -27.12 -2.62
CA GLU A 199 18.44 -27.72 -1.28
C GLU A 199 19.14 -26.84 -0.22
N GLU A 200 20.02 -25.92 -0.63
CA GLU A 200 20.78 -25.05 0.26
C GLU A 200 19.88 -24.10 1.03
N VAL A 201 19.89 -24.18 2.35
CA VAL A 201 19.20 -23.22 3.23
C VAL A 201 20.03 -21.94 3.32
N VAL A 202 19.45 -20.82 2.83
CA VAL A 202 20.12 -19.52 2.84
C VAL A 202 19.71 -18.67 4.05
N LEU A 203 18.50 -18.84 4.57
CA LEU A 203 18.05 -18.19 5.80
C LEU A 203 17.26 -19.18 6.65
N ARG A 204 17.64 -19.32 7.89
CA ARG A 204 16.97 -20.18 8.88
C ARG A 204 16.54 -19.34 10.07
N ALA A 205 15.33 -19.55 10.50
CA ALA A 205 14.84 -19.05 11.78
C ALA A 205 14.51 -20.24 12.67
N GLU A 206 14.93 -20.18 13.93
CA GLU A 206 14.70 -21.22 14.91
C GLU A 206 14.00 -20.68 16.14
N ASN A 207 12.77 -21.16 16.39
CA ASN A 207 11.96 -20.87 17.57
C ASN A 207 11.87 -19.36 17.90
N LEU A 208 11.68 -18.51 16.88
CA LEU A 208 11.59 -17.05 17.04
C LEU A 208 10.37 -16.69 17.91
N ARG A 209 10.62 -15.80 18.88
CA ARG A 209 9.60 -15.32 19.82
C ARG A 209 9.65 -13.81 19.97
N SER A 210 8.48 -13.20 20.05
CA SER A 210 8.23 -11.81 20.40
C SER A 210 6.82 -11.72 21.00
N ASP A 211 6.35 -10.51 21.28
CA ASP A 211 4.97 -10.29 21.74
C ASP A 211 3.92 -10.95 20.83
N THR A 212 4.12 -10.89 19.50
CA THR A 212 3.16 -11.39 18.50
C THR A 212 3.60 -12.71 17.86
N VAL A 213 4.89 -13.05 17.83
CA VAL A 213 5.43 -14.29 17.24
C VAL A 213 5.76 -15.30 18.34
N LYS A 214 5.16 -16.51 18.26
CA LYS A 214 5.17 -17.50 19.38
C LYS A 214 5.88 -18.79 18.99
N GLY A 215 7.19 -18.71 18.72
CA GLY A 215 8.02 -19.88 18.45
C GLY A 215 7.96 -20.33 16.98
N VAL A 216 8.05 -19.38 16.05
CA VAL A 216 8.09 -19.67 14.62
C VAL A 216 9.47 -20.18 14.22
N SER A 217 9.50 -21.30 13.49
CA SER A 217 10.68 -21.83 12.83
C SER A 217 10.40 -21.94 11.32
N LEU A 218 11.37 -21.55 10.50
CA LEU A 218 11.30 -21.67 9.05
C LEU A 218 12.70 -21.79 8.44
N ALA A 219 12.75 -22.34 7.23
CA ALA A 219 13.95 -22.37 6.40
C ALA A 219 13.59 -21.82 5.01
N LEU A 220 14.38 -20.90 4.49
CA LEU A 220 14.27 -20.37 3.13
C LEU A 220 15.43 -20.95 2.31
N HIS A 221 15.11 -21.55 1.17
CA HIS A 221 16.08 -22.20 0.32
C HIS A 221 16.59 -21.28 -0.81
N ARG A 222 17.72 -21.61 -1.38
CA ARG A 222 18.28 -20.88 -2.52
C ARG A 222 17.36 -20.93 -3.72
N GLY A 223 17.01 -19.76 -4.27
CA GLY A 223 16.11 -19.63 -5.42
C GLY A 223 14.64 -19.89 -5.11
N GLU A 224 14.25 -19.97 -3.82
CA GLU A 224 12.88 -20.13 -3.38
C GLU A 224 12.16 -18.79 -3.27
N ILE A 225 10.87 -18.79 -3.63
CA ILE A 225 9.91 -17.76 -3.21
C ILE A 225 9.03 -18.39 -2.12
N LEU A 226 9.35 -18.13 -0.86
CA LEU A 226 8.58 -18.56 0.30
C LEU A 226 7.54 -17.51 0.66
N GLY A 227 6.26 -17.86 0.59
CA GLY A 227 5.16 -17.02 1.02
C GLY A 227 4.89 -17.11 2.52
N VAL A 228 4.52 -16.00 3.13
CA VAL A 228 3.99 -15.94 4.49
C VAL A 228 2.68 -15.16 4.47
N GLY A 229 1.60 -15.79 4.90
CA GLY A 229 0.27 -15.20 4.97
C GLY A 229 -0.40 -15.43 6.30
N GLY A 230 -1.53 -14.73 6.54
CA GLY A 230 -2.34 -14.85 7.74
C GLY A 230 -3.33 -13.71 7.85
N LEU A 231 -4.19 -13.76 8.86
CA LEU A 231 -5.09 -12.65 9.17
C LEU A 231 -4.33 -11.47 9.79
N THR A 232 -4.96 -10.32 9.83
CA THR A 232 -4.44 -9.14 10.54
C THR A 232 -4.03 -9.53 11.96
N ASP A 233 -2.90 -8.99 12.41
CA ASP A 233 -2.32 -9.24 13.75
C ASP A 233 -1.83 -10.68 14.02
N CYS A 234 -1.72 -11.54 13.00
CA CYS A 234 -1.17 -12.89 13.15
C CYS A 234 0.34 -12.94 13.43
N GLY A 235 1.05 -11.81 13.36
CA GLY A 235 2.50 -11.70 13.60
C GLY A 235 3.38 -11.80 12.34
N MET A 236 2.81 -11.89 11.11
CA MET A 236 3.60 -12.07 9.88
C MET A 236 4.50 -10.87 9.58
N HIS A 237 4.07 -9.64 9.85
CA HIS A 237 4.87 -8.43 9.63
C HIS A 237 6.03 -8.32 10.62
N GLU A 238 5.78 -8.64 11.90
CA GLU A 238 6.80 -8.72 12.94
C GLU A 238 7.82 -9.80 12.61
N LEU A 239 7.39 -10.95 12.08
CA LEU A 239 8.29 -12.01 11.64
C LEU A 239 9.28 -11.47 10.58
N GLY A 240 8.82 -10.70 9.59
CA GLY A 240 9.70 -10.07 8.61
C GLY A 240 10.75 -9.16 9.25
N LYS A 241 10.35 -8.34 10.23
CA LYS A 241 11.26 -7.46 10.99
C LYS A 241 12.24 -8.23 11.85
N LEU A 242 11.80 -9.33 12.50
CA LEU A 242 12.66 -10.22 13.27
C LEU A 242 13.74 -10.90 12.40
N LEU A 243 13.33 -11.38 11.22
CA LEU A 243 14.24 -12.02 10.26
C LEU A 243 15.33 -11.08 9.73
N PHE A 244 15.02 -9.79 9.61
CA PHE A 244 15.96 -8.76 9.20
C PHE A 244 16.79 -8.17 10.38
N GLY A 245 16.42 -8.50 11.61
CA GLY A 245 17.03 -7.93 12.81
C GLY A 245 16.59 -6.50 13.12
N ALA A 246 15.50 -6.01 12.48
CA ALA A 246 14.89 -4.69 12.80
C ALA A 246 14.13 -4.71 14.12
N LEU A 247 13.67 -5.89 14.54
CA LEU A 247 13.17 -6.16 15.88
C LEU A 247 14.05 -7.21 16.54
N LYS A 248 14.26 -7.03 17.85
CA LYS A 248 15.03 -8.00 18.65
C LYS A 248 14.07 -9.10 19.12
N PRO A 249 14.41 -10.39 18.87
CA PRO A 249 13.59 -11.48 19.38
C PRO A 249 13.77 -11.64 20.90
N ASP A 250 12.70 -12.04 21.60
CA ASP A 250 12.75 -12.47 23.02
C ASP A 250 13.36 -13.87 23.17
N GLY A 251 13.39 -14.64 22.12
CA GLY A 251 13.99 -15.96 22.06
C GLY A 251 14.11 -16.48 20.64
N GLY A 252 14.95 -17.49 20.46
CA GLY A 252 15.29 -18.02 19.14
C GLY A 252 16.42 -17.24 18.45
N GLU A 253 16.70 -17.61 17.21
CA GLU A 253 17.74 -16.97 16.42
C GLU A 253 17.48 -17.04 14.91
N VAL A 254 18.16 -16.16 14.18
CA VAL A 254 18.15 -16.13 12.71
C VAL A 254 19.57 -16.37 12.22
N LEU A 255 19.72 -17.34 11.34
CA LEU A 255 21.01 -17.74 10.76
C LEU A 255 21.01 -17.56 9.24
N PHE A 256 22.01 -16.87 8.70
CA PHE A 256 22.28 -16.79 7.27
C PHE A 256 23.31 -17.83 6.88
N LYS A 257 22.99 -18.67 5.87
CA LYS A 257 23.81 -19.79 5.40
C LYS A 257 24.32 -20.68 6.56
N GLU A 258 23.47 -20.85 7.59
CA GLU A 258 23.75 -21.66 8.78
C GLU A 258 25.00 -21.27 9.60
N LYS A 259 25.58 -20.09 9.32
CA LYS A 259 26.85 -19.65 9.91
C LYS A 259 26.76 -18.28 10.57
N THR A 260 26.12 -17.33 9.93
CA THR A 260 26.11 -15.94 10.39
C THR A 260 24.81 -15.63 11.10
N ARG A 261 24.87 -15.35 12.39
CA ARG A 261 23.70 -14.92 13.18
C ARG A 261 23.32 -13.49 12.82
N VAL A 262 22.07 -13.26 12.45
CA VAL A 262 21.52 -11.96 12.15
C VAL A 262 20.95 -11.35 13.44
N THR A 263 21.58 -10.32 13.97
CA THR A 263 21.21 -9.68 15.25
C THR A 263 20.67 -8.28 15.10
N ASP A 264 20.98 -7.64 13.98
CA ASP A 264 20.62 -6.26 13.69
C ASP A 264 20.63 -5.99 12.17
N PRO A 265 20.05 -4.88 11.69
CA PRO A 265 20.00 -4.56 10.26
C PRO A 265 21.37 -4.39 9.60
N THR A 266 22.40 -3.95 10.35
CA THR A 266 23.75 -3.80 9.80
C THR A 266 24.36 -5.16 9.45
N MET A 267 24.17 -6.15 10.32
CA MET A 267 24.57 -7.53 10.07
C MET A 267 23.80 -8.13 8.89
N ALA A 268 22.48 -7.90 8.81
CA ALA A 268 21.68 -8.36 7.69
C ALA A 268 22.16 -7.79 6.35
N ILE A 269 22.40 -6.49 6.28
CA ILE A 269 22.92 -5.81 5.07
C ILE A 269 24.28 -6.38 4.66
N ARG A 270 25.19 -6.58 5.61
CA ARG A 270 26.51 -7.20 5.35
C ARG A 270 26.39 -8.67 4.91
N ALA A 271 25.37 -9.37 5.35
CA ALA A 271 25.04 -10.73 4.92
C ALA A 271 24.21 -10.75 3.61
N HIS A 272 24.10 -9.63 2.89
CA HIS A 272 23.33 -9.51 1.67
C HIS A 272 21.84 -9.87 1.81
N ILE A 273 21.25 -9.57 2.96
CA ILE A 273 19.81 -9.67 3.22
C ILE A 273 19.20 -8.27 3.11
N GLY A 274 18.15 -8.14 2.31
CA GLY A 274 17.39 -6.91 2.14
C GLY A 274 15.98 -7.02 2.72
N TYR A 275 15.44 -5.91 3.26
CA TYR A 275 14.09 -5.82 3.78
C TYR A 275 13.30 -4.69 3.12
N MET A 276 12.17 -5.02 2.53
CA MET A 276 11.23 -4.09 1.93
C MET A 276 9.99 -4.00 2.81
N SER A 277 9.84 -2.88 3.53
CA SER A 277 8.76 -2.69 4.49
C SER A 277 7.43 -2.41 3.83
N LYS A 278 6.33 -2.92 4.43
CA LYS A 278 4.94 -2.57 4.15
C LYS A 278 4.69 -1.05 4.24
N ASN A 279 5.35 -0.37 5.19
CA ASN A 279 5.23 1.07 5.41
C ASN A 279 6.32 1.83 4.63
N ARG A 280 6.22 1.79 3.31
CA ARG A 280 7.20 2.29 2.35
C ARG A 280 7.72 3.70 2.66
N ASP A 281 6.82 4.67 2.86
CA ASP A 281 7.18 6.08 3.03
C ASP A 281 7.71 6.42 4.43
N ILE A 282 7.47 5.55 5.42
CA ILE A 282 7.90 5.76 6.82
C ILE A 282 9.19 4.98 7.12
N GLU A 283 9.27 3.72 6.66
CA GLU A 283 10.34 2.81 7.08
C GLU A 283 11.36 2.52 5.97
N ALA A 284 10.94 2.55 4.68
CA ALA A 284 11.80 2.13 3.59
C ALA A 284 12.50 3.27 2.85
N LEU A 285 11.99 4.51 2.92
CA LEU A 285 12.46 5.66 2.16
C LEU A 285 12.78 6.86 3.04
N MET A 286 13.86 7.54 2.72
CA MET A 286 14.18 8.87 3.26
C MET A 286 13.43 9.92 2.44
N THR A 287 12.18 10.25 2.82
CA THR A 287 11.24 11.04 2.02
C THR A 287 11.71 12.46 1.71
N ASN A 288 12.60 13.05 2.51
CA ASN A 288 13.19 14.37 2.30
C ASN A 288 14.51 14.33 1.53
N ALA A 289 15.06 13.15 1.25
CA ALA A 289 16.32 12.96 0.52
C ALA A 289 16.06 12.78 -0.98
N THR A 290 17.14 12.80 -1.76
CA THR A 290 17.07 12.61 -3.21
C THR A 290 16.84 11.14 -3.59
N ILE A 291 16.48 10.90 -4.84
CA ILE A 291 16.41 9.54 -5.41
C ILE A 291 17.80 8.87 -5.32
N SER A 292 18.89 9.65 -5.62
CA SER A 292 20.26 9.17 -5.49
C SER A 292 20.60 8.67 -4.10
N ASP A 293 20.31 9.48 -3.07
CA ASP A 293 20.57 9.12 -1.67
C ASP A 293 19.86 7.82 -1.27
N ASN A 294 18.59 7.68 -1.68
CA ASN A 294 17.79 6.50 -1.38
C ASN A 294 18.34 5.23 -2.05
N ILE A 295 18.77 5.31 -3.32
CA ILE A 295 19.35 4.16 -4.03
C ILE A 295 20.71 3.77 -3.44
N CYS A 296 21.56 4.75 -3.13
CA CYS A 296 22.92 4.51 -2.68
C CYS A 296 23.04 4.11 -1.22
N LEU A 297 21.96 4.26 -0.42
CA LEU A 297 21.99 4.11 1.05
C LEU A 297 22.66 2.81 1.52
N THR A 298 22.33 1.68 0.93
CA THR A 298 22.89 0.37 1.30
C THR A 298 24.21 0.06 0.60
N ALA A 299 24.54 0.78 -0.47
CA ALA A 299 25.70 0.59 -1.30
C ALA A 299 26.86 1.57 -1.00
N PHE A 300 26.73 2.45 -0.01
CA PHE A 300 27.81 3.38 0.36
C PHE A 300 29.16 2.70 0.59
N PRO A 301 29.25 1.53 1.26
CA PRO A 301 30.54 0.84 1.40
C PRO A 301 31.21 0.46 0.07
N LEU A 302 30.42 0.24 -1.00
CA LEU A 302 30.93 -0.06 -2.36
C LEU A 302 31.38 1.21 -3.10
N LEU A 303 30.83 2.37 -2.73
CA LEU A 303 31.13 3.66 -3.35
C LEU A 303 32.27 4.39 -2.68
N GLU A 304 32.54 4.05 -1.43
CA GLU A 304 33.60 4.67 -0.63
C GLU A 304 35.00 4.36 -1.18
N LYS A 305 35.84 5.39 -1.22
CA LYS A 305 37.27 5.26 -1.46
C LYS A 305 38.01 6.18 -0.51
N PHE A 306 38.90 5.65 0.33
CA PHE A 306 39.64 6.40 1.35
C PHE A 306 38.73 7.23 2.26
N ARG A 307 37.58 6.70 2.66
CA ARG A 307 36.54 7.35 3.49
C ARG A 307 35.84 8.55 2.83
N PHE A 308 35.95 8.68 1.52
CA PHE A 308 35.27 9.71 0.74
C PHE A 308 34.37 9.08 -0.33
N ILE A 309 33.20 9.65 -0.54
CA ILE A 309 32.28 9.29 -1.62
C ILE A 309 32.26 10.44 -2.62
N SER A 310 32.54 10.12 -3.89
CA SER A 310 32.47 11.12 -4.96
C SER A 310 31.04 11.29 -5.45
N ASN A 311 30.51 12.51 -5.37
CA ASN A 311 29.18 12.89 -5.88
C ASN A 311 28.93 12.44 -7.34
N ARG A 312 30.00 12.51 -8.17
CA ARG A 312 29.91 12.08 -9.59
C ARG A 312 29.78 10.55 -9.69
N LYS A 313 30.49 9.81 -8.85
CA LYS A 313 30.43 8.35 -8.82
C LYS A 313 29.07 7.88 -8.29
N GLU A 314 28.61 8.50 -7.22
CA GLU A 314 27.31 8.25 -6.60
C GLU A 314 26.16 8.48 -7.60
N LYS A 315 26.08 9.66 -8.25
CA LYS A 315 25.04 9.95 -9.23
C LYS A 315 25.10 9.01 -10.44
N ARG A 316 26.28 8.61 -10.90
CA ARG A 316 26.41 7.63 -11.99
C ARG A 316 25.84 6.28 -11.56
N PHE A 317 26.20 5.82 -10.38
CA PHE A 317 25.74 4.57 -9.81
C PHE A 317 24.22 4.57 -9.62
N ALA A 318 23.69 5.62 -9.02
CA ALA A 318 22.24 5.77 -8.81
C ALA A 318 21.46 5.82 -10.14
N ASN A 319 21.98 6.51 -11.17
CA ASN A 319 21.36 6.52 -12.50
C ASN A 319 21.31 5.12 -13.09
N GLN A 320 22.43 4.37 -13.04
CA GLN A 320 22.49 3.00 -13.56
C GLN A 320 21.38 2.13 -12.97
N TRP A 321 21.22 2.14 -11.65
CA TRP A 321 20.21 1.31 -10.99
C TRP A 321 18.78 1.83 -11.16
N ALA A 322 18.61 3.13 -11.25
CA ALA A 322 17.31 3.73 -11.57
C ALA A 322 16.86 3.39 -13.01
N ASP A 323 17.79 3.35 -13.96
CA ASP A 323 17.53 2.95 -15.36
C ASP A 323 17.25 1.44 -15.45
N GLU A 324 18.02 0.59 -14.73
CA GLU A 324 17.79 -0.85 -14.64
C GLU A 324 16.37 -1.18 -14.13
N MET A 325 15.86 -0.38 -13.18
CA MET A 325 14.52 -0.53 -12.62
C MET A 325 13.45 0.25 -13.39
N ASN A 326 13.81 0.91 -14.48
CA ASN A 326 12.89 1.77 -15.25
C ASN A 326 12.14 2.77 -14.35
N VAL A 327 12.87 3.48 -13.46
CA VAL A 327 12.30 4.53 -12.60
C VAL A 327 12.02 5.76 -13.45
N LYS A 328 10.75 6.12 -13.62
CA LYS A 328 10.34 7.37 -14.29
C LYS A 328 10.67 8.56 -13.37
N ARG A 329 11.61 9.44 -13.80
CA ARG A 329 12.11 10.59 -13.05
C ARG A 329 12.55 11.71 -14.00
N SER A 330 12.54 12.96 -13.54
CA SER A 330 13.12 14.09 -14.28
C SER A 330 14.62 14.17 -14.03
N SER A 331 15.05 14.01 -12.77
CA SER A 331 16.46 13.99 -12.37
C SER A 331 16.68 13.01 -11.21
N ILE A 332 17.87 12.39 -11.16
CA ILE A 332 18.29 11.56 -10.03
C ILE A 332 18.47 12.38 -8.73
N SER A 333 18.57 13.69 -8.86
CA SER A 333 18.69 14.64 -7.75
C SER A 333 17.33 15.16 -7.25
N ASP A 334 16.22 14.75 -7.88
CA ASP A 334 14.89 15.10 -7.39
C ASP A 334 14.61 14.40 -6.05
N THR A 335 13.78 15.03 -5.23
CA THR A 335 13.35 14.41 -3.97
C THR A 335 12.45 13.22 -4.25
N ILE A 336 12.53 12.18 -3.41
CA ILE A 336 11.72 10.96 -3.56
C ILE A 336 10.21 11.25 -3.53
N ARG A 337 9.79 12.35 -2.90
CA ARG A 337 8.38 12.78 -2.84
C ARG A 337 7.77 13.09 -4.21
N SER A 338 8.59 13.47 -5.19
CA SER A 338 8.11 13.75 -6.55
C SER A 338 7.67 12.52 -7.32
N LEU A 339 7.98 11.31 -6.82
CA LEU A 339 7.68 10.06 -7.49
C LEU A 339 6.30 9.51 -7.10
N SER A 340 5.62 8.88 -8.08
CA SER A 340 4.45 8.05 -7.83
C SER A 340 4.79 6.84 -6.95
N GLY A 341 3.77 6.23 -6.31
CA GLY A 341 3.94 5.06 -5.46
C GLY A 341 4.69 3.91 -6.14
N GLY A 342 4.38 3.61 -7.40
CA GLY A 342 5.06 2.59 -8.18
C GLY A 342 6.53 2.91 -8.47
N ASN A 343 6.88 4.17 -8.76
CA ASN A 343 8.27 4.56 -8.94
C ASN A 343 9.06 4.56 -7.63
N LYS A 344 8.45 4.94 -6.50
CA LYS A 344 9.04 4.78 -5.17
C LYS A 344 9.38 3.31 -4.88
N GLN A 345 8.48 2.39 -5.23
CA GLN A 345 8.74 0.94 -5.06
C GLN A 345 9.93 0.48 -5.90
N LYS A 346 10.03 0.92 -7.15
CA LYS A 346 11.18 0.63 -8.01
C LYS A 346 12.49 1.18 -7.43
N VAL A 347 12.48 2.34 -6.78
CA VAL A 347 13.65 2.88 -6.05
C VAL A 347 14.05 1.98 -4.89
N ILE A 348 13.09 1.40 -4.16
CA ILE A 348 13.39 0.44 -3.09
C ILE A 348 14.04 -0.84 -3.65
N PHE A 349 13.55 -1.35 -4.78
CA PHE A 349 14.21 -2.47 -5.46
C PHE A 349 15.63 -2.09 -5.91
N ALA A 350 15.81 -0.91 -6.53
CA ALA A 350 17.12 -0.41 -6.94
C ALA A 350 18.10 -0.33 -5.75
N LYS A 351 17.65 0.17 -4.60
CA LYS A 351 18.43 0.24 -3.35
C LYS A 351 18.98 -1.12 -2.93
N TRP A 352 18.13 -2.15 -2.90
CA TRP A 352 18.55 -3.47 -2.43
C TRP A 352 19.37 -4.23 -3.47
N LEU A 353 19.00 -4.15 -4.75
CA LEU A 353 19.75 -4.77 -5.83
C LEU A 353 21.14 -4.18 -5.96
N SER A 354 21.31 -2.88 -5.76
CA SER A 354 22.60 -2.18 -5.84
C SER A 354 23.63 -2.65 -4.82
N ASN A 355 23.18 -3.22 -3.71
CA ASN A 355 24.06 -3.82 -2.68
C ASN A 355 24.37 -5.31 -2.92
N GLY A 356 23.95 -5.89 -4.03
CA GLY A 356 24.15 -7.32 -4.31
C GLY A 356 23.35 -8.24 -3.40
N THR A 357 22.17 -7.85 -2.97
CA THR A 357 21.29 -8.63 -2.10
C THR A 357 21.02 -10.04 -2.66
N GLU A 358 21.17 -11.06 -1.82
CA GLU A 358 20.91 -12.47 -2.14
C GLU A 358 19.56 -12.95 -1.60
N VAL A 359 19.18 -12.45 -0.43
CA VAL A 359 17.90 -12.78 0.23
C VAL A 359 17.05 -11.54 0.37
N PHE A 360 15.85 -11.57 -0.18
CA PHE A 360 14.88 -10.48 -0.11
C PHE A 360 13.74 -10.85 0.83
N ILE A 361 13.54 -10.09 1.89
CA ILE A 361 12.35 -10.13 2.73
C ILE A 361 11.43 -9.00 2.25
N MET A 362 10.32 -9.36 1.61
CA MET A 362 9.40 -8.41 0.99
C MET A 362 8.07 -8.40 1.75
N ASP A 363 7.82 -7.36 2.51
CA ASP A 363 6.59 -7.19 3.29
C ASP A 363 5.58 -6.35 2.50
N CYS A 364 4.56 -7.00 1.96
CA CYS A 364 3.52 -6.43 1.10
C CYS A 364 4.10 -5.59 -0.05
N PRO A 365 4.95 -6.17 -0.93
CA PRO A 365 5.72 -5.41 -1.92
C PRO A 365 4.87 -4.68 -2.96
N THR A 366 3.62 -5.07 -3.11
CA THR A 366 2.66 -4.56 -4.11
C THR A 366 1.55 -3.71 -3.50
N ARG A 367 1.59 -3.47 -2.19
CA ARG A 367 0.54 -2.72 -1.50
C ARG A 367 0.47 -1.27 -1.98
N GLY A 368 -0.75 -0.83 -2.33
CA GLY A 368 -1.02 0.55 -2.73
C GLY A 368 -0.32 0.96 -4.03
N ILE A 369 -0.19 0.03 -4.98
CA ILE A 369 0.30 0.29 -6.33
C ILE A 369 -0.66 -0.29 -7.36
N ASP A 370 -0.69 0.33 -8.54
CA ASP A 370 -1.56 -0.07 -9.63
C ASP A 370 -1.20 -1.42 -10.25
N ILE A 371 -2.16 -2.05 -10.94
CA ILE A 371 -2.03 -3.40 -11.53
C ILE A 371 -0.85 -3.49 -12.51
N GLY A 372 -0.59 -2.45 -13.29
CA GLY A 372 0.51 -2.44 -14.26
C GLY A 372 1.88 -2.48 -13.58
N VAL A 373 2.01 -1.78 -12.44
CA VAL A 373 3.24 -1.82 -11.62
C VAL A 373 3.32 -3.12 -10.83
N LYS A 374 2.20 -3.69 -10.32
CA LYS A 374 2.18 -5.03 -9.70
C LYS A 374 2.79 -6.07 -10.65
N ALA A 375 2.32 -6.12 -11.89
CA ALA A 375 2.86 -7.03 -12.91
C ALA A 375 4.37 -6.86 -13.13
N ALA A 376 4.87 -5.62 -13.18
CA ALA A 376 6.30 -5.35 -13.32
C ALA A 376 7.10 -5.85 -12.10
N ILE A 377 6.56 -5.76 -10.89
CA ILE A 377 7.19 -6.26 -9.66
C ILE A 377 7.26 -7.79 -9.69
N TYR A 378 6.20 -8.47 -10.10
CA TYR A 378 6.23 -9.93 -10.21
C TYR A 378 7.28 -10.41 -11.24
N GLN A 379 7.41 -9.72 -12.37
CA GLN A 379 8.48 -9.99 -13.34
C GLN A 379 9.88 -9.78 -12.73
N ILE A 380 10.07 -8.77 -11.87
CA ILE A 380 11.32 -8.58 -11.13
C ILE A 380 11.55 -9.78 -10.20
N MET A 381 10.54 -10.23 -9.45
CA MET A 381 10.66 -11.37 -8.54
C MET A 381 11.00 -12.66 -9.28
N GLU A 382 10.38 -12.93 -10.44
CA GLU A 382 10.71 -14.08 -11.29
C GLU A 382 12.15 -14.01 -11.80
N ARG A 383 12.60 -12.83 -12.25
CA ARG A 383 14.00 -12.62 -12.65
C ARG A 383 14.96 -12.89 -11.51
N LEU A 384 14.68 -12.38 -10.32
CA LEU A 384 15.50 -12.63 -9.13
C LEU A 384 15.58 -14.11 -8.78
N LYS A 385 14.46 -14.82 -8.85
CA LYS A 385 14.41 -16.28 -8.68
C LYS A 385 15.27 -16.99 -9.73
N ALA A 386 15.15 -16.60 -10.99
CA ALA A 386 15.97 -17.18 -12.08
C ALA A 386 17.48 -16.91 -11.89
N GLU A 387 17.85 -15.83 -11.22
CA GLU A 387 19.21 -15.50 -10.80
C GLU A 387 19.63 -16.22 -9.50
N ASN A 388 18.87 -17.22 -9.03
CA ASN A 388 19.07 -17.93 -7.77
C ASN A 388 19.07 -17.04 -6.52
N LYS A 389 18.40 -15.89 -6.56
CA LYS A 389 18.07 -15.10 -5.37
C LYS A 389 16.87 -15.71 -4.66
N SER A 390 16.83 -15.57 -3.34
CA SER A 390 15.76 -16.14 -2.52
C SER A 390 14.86 -15.02 -1.99
N ILE A 391 13.57 -15.27 -1.98
CA ILE A 391 12.55 -14.28 -1.61
C ILE A 391 11.67 -14.86 -0.52
N LEU A 392 11.55 -14.14 0.60
CA LEU A 392 10.47 -14.35 1.57
C LEU A 392 9.44 -13.25 1.33
N MET A 393 8.27 -13.64 0.82
CA MET A 393 7.19 -12.73 0.48
C MET A 393 6.09 -12.80 1.53
N ILE A 394 5.86 -11.70 2.24
CA ILE A 394 4.72 -11.54 3.16
C ILE A 394 3.62 -10.83 2.37
N SER A 395 2.41 -11.38 2.36
CA SER A 395 1.27 -10.74 1.70
C SER A 395 -0.04 -10.99 2.43
N GLU A 396 -0.89 -9.96 2.43
CA GLU A 396 -2.28 -10.00 2.88
C GLU A 396 -3.21 -10.50 1.74
N GLU A 397 -2.71 -10.55 0.49
CA GLU A 397 -3.46 -10.95 -0.70
C GLU A 397 -3.16 -12.43 -1.04
N LEU A 398 -4.13 -13.33 -0.79
CA LEU A 398 -3.98 -14.76 -1.10
C LEU A 398 -3.67 -15.06 -2.57
N PRO A 399 -4.27 -14.36 -3.56
CA PRO A 399 -3.92 -14.55 -4.96
C PRO A 399 -2.45 -14.31 -5.28
N GLU A 400 -1.78 -13.35 -4.58
CA GLU A 400 -0.35 -13.12 -4.74
C GLU A 400 0.49 -14.29 -4.22
N LEU A 401 0.13 -14.81 -3.04
CA LEU A 401 0.83 -15.97 -2.46
C LEU A 401 0.71 -17.19 -3.36
N LEU A 402 -0.51 -17.50 -3.80
CA LEU A 402 -0.78 -18.62 -4.71
C LEU A 402 -0.14 -18.41 -6.09
N GLY A 403 -0.14 -17.17 -6.56
CA GLY A 403 0.40 -16.82 -7.87
C GLY A 403 1.92 -16.88 -7.95
N MET A 404 2.62 -16.46 -6.90
CA MET A 404 4.07 -16.23 -6.95
C MET A 404 4.92 -17.23 -6.18
N CYS A 405 4.41 -17.81 -5.07
CA CYS A 405 5.24 -18.57 -4.15
C CYS A 405 5.40 -20.04 -4.54
N ASP A 406 6.54 -20.64 -4.22
CA ASP A 406 6.80 -22.07 -4.33
C ASP A 406 6.20 -22.85 -3.17
N ARG A 407 6.14 -22.18 -2.01
CA ARG A 407 5.63 -22.69 -0.75
C ARG A 407 5.04 -21.53 0.05
N VAL A 408 3.97 -21.80 0.80
CA VAL A 408 3.31 -20.81 1.65
C VAL A 408 3.20 -21.33 3.07
N LEU A 409 3.64 -20.51 4.04
CA LEU A 409 3.39 -20.70 5.45
C LEU A 409 2.23 -19.80 5.88
N ILE A 410 1.24 -20.36 6.56
CA ILE A 410 0.15 -19.61 7.15
C ILE A 410 0.42 -19.42 8.64
N LEU A 411 0.34 -18.17 9.08
CA LEU A 411 0.42 -17.81 10.48
C LEU A 411 -0.98 -17.57 11.07
N LYS A 412 -1.19 -18.15 12.25
CA LYS A 412 -2.37 -17.91 13.09
C LYS A 412 -1.91 -17.72 14.53
N ASP A 413 -2.35 -16.66 15.19
CA ASP A 413 -2.05 -16.36 16.60
C ASP A 413 -0.56 -16.42 16.96
N GLY A 414 0.30 -15.99 16.02
CA GLY A 414 1.75 -15.96 16.18
C GLY A 414 2.46 -17.30 15.93
N ARG A 415 1.78 -18.33 15.44
CA ARG A 415 2.32 -19.67 15.17
C ARG A 415 2.10 -20.07 13.72
N VAL A 416 2.92 -20.96 13.20
CA VAL A 416 2.65 -21.60 11.90
C VAL A 416 1.50 -22.58 12.10
N SER A 417 0.39 -22.37 11.39
CA SER A 417 -0.82 -23.20 11.41
C SER A 417 -0.90 -24.13 10.20
N GLY A 418 -0.18 -23.84 9.14
CA GLY A 418 -0.13 -24.68 7.93
C GLY A 418 1.04 -24.34 7.03
N GLU A 419 1.47 -25.33 6.24
CA GLU A 419 2.49 -25.22 5.22
C GLU A 419 1.97 -25.86 3.94
N PHE A 420 1.99 -25.12 2.85
CA PHE A 420 1.39 -25.51 1.57
C PHE A 420 2.41 -25.40 0.45
N PHE A 421 2.48 -26.40 -0.39
CA PHE A 421 3.46 -26.51 -1.47
C PHE A 421 2.77 -26.34 -2.82
N ARG A 422 3.38 -25.59 -3.73
CA ARG A 422 2.83 -25.23 -5.05
C ARG A 422 2.43 -26.43 -5.90
N ASP A 423 3.16 -27.55 -5.81
CA ASP A 423 2.91 -28.81 -6.54
C ASP A 423 1.87 -29.72 -5.84
N SER A 424 1.29 -29.30 -4.72
CA SER A 424 0.28 -30.04 -3.97
C SER A 424 -1.12 -29.66 -4.43
N GLU A 425 -2.06 -30.61 -4.36
CA GLU A 425 -3.50 -30.36 -4.55
C GLU A 425 -4.08 -29.39 -3.50
N ALA A 426 -3.48 -29.36 -2.30
CA ALA A 426 -3.86 -28.47 -1.21
C ALA A 426 -3.38 -27.02 -1.40
N PHE A 427 -2.73 -26.67 -2.52
CA PHE A 427 -2.32 -25.30 -2.81
C PHE A 427 -3.49 -24.50 -3.40
N SER A 428 -4.48 -24.25 -2.59
CA SER A 428 -5.70 -23.56 -2.98
C SER A 428 -6.08 -22.45 -2.00
N GLU A 429 -6.81 -21.45 -2.46
CA GLU A 429 -7.29 -20.36 -1.62
C GLU A 429 -8.13 -20.85 -0.43
N GLN A 430 -8.94 -21.88 -0.67
CA GLN A 430 -9.80 -22.47 0.36
C GLN A 430 -8.98 -23.12 1.48
N ASP A 431 -7.90 -23.83 1.14
CA ASP A 431 -7.08 -24.51 2.13
C ASP A 431 -6.22 -23.51 2.92
N LEU A 432 -5.72 -22.45 2.28
CA LEU A 432 -5.04 -21.36 2.96
C LEU A 432 -5.99 -20.66 3.95
N ILE A 433 -7.22 -20.35 3.54
CA ILE A 433 -8.24 -19.74 4.43
C ILE A 433 -8.55 -20.64 5.64
N ARG A 434 -8.70 -21.96 5.42
CA ARG A 434 -8.93 -22.89 6.54
C ARG A 434 -7.81 -22.86 7.58
N ALA A 435 -6.57 -22.71 7.14
CA ALA A 435 -5.45 -22.61 8.05
C ALA A 435 -5.35 -21.24 8.77
N MET A 436 -6.00 -20.19 8.24
CA MET A 436 -6.05 -18.86 8.85
C MET A 436 -7.11 -18.77 9.96
N ILE A 437 -8.21 -19.54 9.83
CA ILE A 437 -9.35 -19.53 10.75
C ILE A 437 -9.17 -20.62 11.83
#